data_d47c478b31f41fd6115df39f9bb39208
#
_entry.id   d47c478b31f41fd6115df39f9bb39208
#
_cell.length_a   1.000
_cell.length_b   1.000
_cell.length_c   1.000
_cell.angle_alpha   90.00
_cell.angle_beta   90.00
_cell.angle_gamma   90.00
#
_symmetry.space_group_name_H-M   'P 1'
#
loop_
_entity.id
_entity.type
_entity.pdbx_description
1 polymer ?
#
loop_
_entity_poly.entity_id
_entity_poly.type
_entity_poly.pdbx_seq_one_letter_code
_entity_poly.pdbx_strand_id
1 'polypeptide(L)'
;DQLTDHVTDVDPNRTAIPHTRPTGRYRLYRAAVQDSHAMVTTQKVVLSAIITVLVGLSLGFDRPDWGVVSAFLMLQWGPDHVPGTVRGIHRMLGSVVGVLLFSILHYFGIQGWTLLLALAACQFCAEIFVAKNYAICVIFSTPLALLMGNSATRPLWPTIQARCGEILLSILIATAVLWLWQRSAPVRNQARLQVRAMESMATLLGLLFVNTPDAVLSARRDLQYELLSERRAIQSLAVDNPDAVRQFWARHIAVQHAGYFLLDFCTTHPDRTATRAELDSLVREVRAARAA
;
A
#
# COMPACT_ATOMS: atom_id res chain seq x y z
N ASP A 1 -14.09 -0.54 -13.57
CA ASP A 1 -13.60 -0.27 -14.91
C ASP A 1 -13.96 1.15 -15.39
N GLN A 2 -15.23 1.59 -15.39
CA GLN A 2 -15.59 2.97 -15.80
C GLN A 2 -14.92 4.06 -14.92
N LEU A 3 -14.75 3.82 -13.62
CA LEU A 3 -14.09 4.77 -12.72
C LEU A 3 -12.57 4.86 -12.99
N THR A 4 -11.93 3.77 -13.37
CA THR A 4 -10.51 3.75 -13.75
C THR A 4 -10.28 4.40 -15.12
N ASP A 5 -11.18 4.23 -16.07
CA ASP A 5 -11.08 4.84 -17.39
C ASP A 5 -11.22 6.36 -17.30
N HIS A 6 -12.19 6.87 -16.52
CA HIS A 6 -12.35 8.31 -16.31
C HIS A 6 -11.17 8.96 -15.54
N VAL A 7 -10.45 8.21 -14.71
CA VAL A 7 -9.25 8.74 -14.01
C VAL A 7 -8.10 9.00 -14.98
N THR A 8 -7.98 8.22 -16.06
CA THR A 8 -6.98 8.48 -17.12
C THR A 8 -7.34 9.68 -17.99
N ASP A 9 -8.62 9.94 -18.19
CA ASP A 9 -9.10 11.06 -19.01
C ASP A 9 -8.93 12.43 -18.29
N VAL A 10 -8.94 12.45 -16.95
CA VAL A 10 -8.82 13.68 -16.15
C VAL A 10 -7.45 14.35 -16.29
N ASP A 11 -6.43 13.60 -16.66
CA ASP A 11 -5.07 14.14 -16.73
C ASP A 11 -4.22 13.47 -17.80
N PRO A 12 -4.50 13.77 -19.10
CA PRO A 12 -3.74 13.20 -20.22
C PRO A 12 -2.26 13.63 -20.23
N ASN A 13 -1.93 14.77 -19.62
CA ASN A 13 -0.58 15.34 -19.60
C ASN A 13 0.22 15.03 -18.32
N ARG A 14 -0.32 14.26 -17.40
CA ARG A 14 0.31 14.01 -16.10
C ARG A 14 1.72 13.43 -16.18
N THR A 15 1.99 12.62 -17.18
CA THR A 15 3.32 12.05 -17.45
C THR A 15 4.30 13.08 -18.05
N ALA A 16 3.79 14.19 -18.59
CA ALA A 16 4.59 15.25 -19.16
C ALA A 16 5.15 16.24 -18.11
N ILE A 17 4.73 16.10 -16.84
CA ILE A 17 5.21 16.96 -15.74
C ILE A 17 6.09 16.14 -14.79
N PRO A 18 7.35 15.85 -15.14
CA PRO A 18 8.25 15.05 -14.32
C PRO A 18 8.84 15.90 -13.21
N HIS A 19 8.27 15.84 -12.03
CA HIS A 19 8.88 16.42 -10.83
C HIS A 19 9.54 15.34 -9.98
N THR A 20 10.70 15.68 -9.41
CA THR A 20 11.36 14.82 -8.43
C THR A 20 10.52 14.75 -7.15
N ARG A 21 10.69 13.67 -6.39
CA ARG A 21 9.97 13.47 -5.13
C ARG A 21 10.28 14.57 -4.12
N PRO A 22 9.34 14.97 -3.26
CA PRO A 22 9.58 15.87 -2.13
C PRO A 22 10.68 15.36 -1.19
N THR A 23 11.17 16.23 -0.31
CA THR A 23 12.20 15.87 0.66
C THR A 23 11.80 14.65 1.52
N GLY A 24 12.79 13.86 1.95
CA GLY A 24 12.56 12.69 2.81
C GLY A 24 11.83 13.07 4.11
N ARG A 25 12.15 14.23 4.69
CA ARG A 25 11.49 14.75 5.90
C ARG A 25 10.01 15.02 5.68
N TYR A 26 9.65 15.64 4.57
CA TYR A 26 8.24 15.88 4.20
C TYR A 26 7.47 14.58 4.06
N ARG A 27 8.03 13.62 3.31
CA ARG A 27 7.41 12.30 3.11
C ARG A 27 7.23 11.52 4.42
N LEU A 28 8.23 11.55 5.31
CA LEU A 28 8.15 10.90 6.62
C LEU A 28 7.07 11.53 7.50
N TYR A 29 7.03 12.87 7.55
CA TYR A 29 5.96 13.60 8.23
C TYR A 29 4.59 13.19 7.69
N ARG A 30 4.44 13.12 6.36
CA ARG A 30 3.19 12.72 5.70
C ARG A 30 2.78 11.28 6.02
N ALA A 31 3.73 10.37 6.11
CA ALA A 31 3.48 8.97 6.50
C ALA A 31 3.06 8.84 7.98
N ALA A 32 3.58 9.70 8.85
CA ALA A 32 3.29 9.68 10.29
C ALA A 32 1.96 10.35 10.67
N VAL A 33 1.30 11.03 9.74
CA VAL A 33 -0.01 11.67 10.04
C VAL A 33 -1.10 10.62 10.26
N GLN A 34 -1.95 10.88 11.24
CA GLN A 34 -3.11 10.04 11.57
C GLN A 34 -3.98 9.77 10.33
N ASP A 35 -4.49 8.53 10.21
CA ASP A 35 -5.25 8.00 9.07
C ASP A 35 -4.47 7.93 7.74
N SER A 36 -3.15 8.25 7.72
CA SER A 36 -2.36 7.99 6.53
C SER A 36 -2.32 6.48 6.23
N HIS A 37 -2.22 6.13 4.95
CA HIS A 37 -2.12 4.73 4.52
C HIS A 37 -1.02 3.97 5.28
N ALA A 38 0.16 4.57 5.46
CA ALA A 38 1.27 3.97 6.18
C ALA A 38 0.97 3.80 7.68
N MET A 39 0.39 4.81 8.33
CA MET A 39 0.08 4.76 9.76
C MET A 39 -0.99 3.71 10.05
N VAL A 40 -2.07 3.67 9.26
CA VAL A 40 -3.15 2.67 9.43
C VAL A 40 -2.63 1.26 9.18
N THR A 41 -1.81 1.07 8.14
CA THR A 41 -1.14 -0.22 7.88
C THR A 41 -0.29 -0.66 9.06
N THR A 42 0.56 0.23 9.57
CA THR A 42 1.42 -0.06 10.72
C THR A 42 0.60 -0.45 11.96
N GLN A 43 -0.45 0.31 12.26
CA GLN A 43 -1.33 0.00 13.40
C GLN A 43 -2.01 -1.36 13.25
N LYS A 44 -2.54 -1.69 12.06
CA LYS A 44 -3.15 -3.00 11.78
C LYS A 44 -2.13 -4.14 11.93
N VAL A 45 -0.92 -3.97 11.41
CA VAL A 45 0.16 -4.96 11.52
C VAL A 45 0.55 -5.17 12.99
N VAL A 46 0.83 -4.09 13.73
CA VAL A 46 1.24 -4.18 15.15
C VAL A 46 0.14 -4.81 16.00
N LEU A 47 -1.11 -4.38 15.82
CA LEU A 47 -2.24 -4.93 16.57
C LEU A 47 -2.43 -6.43 16.27
N SER A 48 -2.39 -6.81 14.99
CA SER A 48 -2.48 -8.23 14.58
C SER A 48 -1.33 -9.06 15.14
N ALA A 49 -0.10 -8.54 15.13
CA ALA A 49 1.06 -9.20 15.68
C ALA A 49 0.91 -9.44 17.19
N ILE A 50 0.53 -8.41 17.94
CA ILE A 50 0.31 -8.51 19.40
C ILE A 50 -0.76 -9.55 19.73
N ILE A 51 -1.93 -9.48 19.08
CA ILE A 51 -3.03 -10.42 19.32
C ILE A 51 -2.59 -11.85 18.94
N THR A 52 -1.89 -12.03 17.81
CA THR A 52 -1.40 -13.34 17.37
C THR A 52 -0.43 -13.95 18.38
N VAL A 53 0.49 -13.17 18.93
CA VAL A 53 1.43 -13.64 19.98
C VAL A 53 0.66 -14.03 21.24
N LEU A 54 -0.22 -13.17 21.75
CA LEU A 54 -0.95 -13.42 22.99
C LEU A 54 -1.84 -14.66 22.90
N VAL A 55 -2.58 -14.78 21.79
CA VAL A 55 -3.44 -15.95 21.54
C VAL A 55 -2.61 -17.20 21.27
N GLY A 56 -1.52 -17.10 20.50
CA GLY A 56 -0.63 -18.24 20.25
C GLY A 56 -0.01 -18.78 21.52
N LEU A 57 0.48 -17.92 22.41
CA LEU A 57 1.01 -18.32 23.71
C LEU A 57 -0.07 -18.96 24.60
N SER A 58 -1.27 -18.38 24.63
CA SER A 58 -2.39 -18.94 25.43
C SER A 58 -2.86 -20.31 24.93
N LEU A 59 -2.69 -20.60 23.64
CA LEU A 59 -2.99 -21.91 23.03
C LEU A 59 -1.81 -22.89 23.12
N GLY A 60 -0.68 -22.47 23.69
CA GLY A 60 0.50 -23.31 23.84
C GLY A 60 1.29 -23.56 22.57
N PHE A 61 1.26 -22.64 21.60
CA PHE A 61 2.08 -22.75 20.40
C PHE A 61 3.55 -22.50 20.75
N ASP A 62 4.43 -23.41 20.29
CA ASP A 62 5.88 -23.33 20.53
C ASP A 62 6.53 -22.13 19.80
N ARG A 63 5.98 -21.71 18.68
CA ARG A 63 6.56 -20.72 17.77
C ARG A 63 5.56 -19.66 17.30
N PRO A 64 5.01 -18.82 18.22
CA PRO A 64 4.06 -17.76 17.83
C PRO A 64 4.67 -16.70 16.91
N ASP A 65 6.00 -16.62 16.83
CA ASP A 65 6.76 -15.78 15.88
C ASP A 65 6.36 -16.00 14.41
N TRP A 66 6.06 -17.22 14.01
CA TRP A 66 5.62 -17.53 12.65
C TRP A 66 4.23 -16.94 12.35
N GLY A 67 3.36 -16.90 13.35
CA GLY A 67 2.07 -16.24 13.23
C GLY A 67 2.23 -14.73 13.00
N VAL A 68 3.19 -14.09 13.69
CA VAL A 68 3.52 -12.67 13.49
C VAL A 68 3.99 -12.41 12.07
N VAL A 69 4.95 -13.21 11.57
CA VAL A 69 5.44 -13.10 10.18
C VAL A 69 4.28 -13.27 9.19
N SER A 70 3.38 -14.21 9.47
CA SER A 70 2.21 -14.46 8.63
C SER A 70 1.27 -13.25 8.58
N ALA A 71 0.92 -12.66 9.71
CA ALA A 71 0.08 -11.47 9.80
C ALA A 71 0.75 -10.25 9.12
N PHE A 72 2.06 -10.07 9.34
CA PHE A 72 2.84 -9.03 8.70
C PHE A 72 2.80 -9.14 7.17
N LEU A 73 3.12 -10.30 6.62
CA LEU A 73 3.16 -10.53 5.17
C LEU A 73 1.77 -10.36 4.50
N MET A 74 0.68 -10.58 5.24
CA MET A 74 -0.66 -10.33 4.75
C MET A 74 -1.00 -8.84 4.69
N LEU A 75 -0.60 -8.06 5.71
CA LEU A 75 -1.06 -6.69 5.92
C LEU A 75 -0.09 -5.61 5.41
N GLN A 76 1.19 -5.92 5.19
CA GLN A 76 2.24 -4.94 4.84
C GLN A 76 2.00 -4.13 3.57
N TRP A 77 1.17 -4.62 2.65
CA TRP A 77 0.92 -3.99 1.36
C TRP A 77 -0.13 -2.88 1.42
N GLY A 78 -0.85 -2.75 2.53
CA GLY A 78 -1.82 -1.70 2.72
C GLY A 78 -3.00 -2.09 3.59
N PRO A 79 -3.79 -1.10 4.02
CA PRO A 79 -4.93 -1.28 4.90
C PRO A 79 -6.20 -1.73 4.17
N ASP A 80 -6.16 -1.93 2.85
CA ASP A 80 -7.30 -2.20 1.99
C ASP A 80 -7.91 -3.59 2.28
N HIS A 81 -9.24 -3.64 2.44
CA HIS A 81 -9.95 -4.82 2.91
C HIS A 81 -9.97 -5.95 1.86
N VAL A 82 -10.38 -5.63 0.63
CA VAL A 82 -10.51 -6.62 -0.44
C VAL A 82 -9.13 -7.19 -0.85
N PRO A 83 -8.12 -6.37 -1.21
CA PRO A 83 -6.79 -6.91 -1.53
C PRO A 83 -6.14 -7.65 -0.36
N GLY A 84 -6.35 -7.20 0.89
CA GLY A 84 -5.86 -7.88 2.08
C GLY A 84 -6.48 -9.26 2.28
N THR A 85 -7.80 -9.36 2.10
CA THR A 85 -8.52 -10.65 2.20
C THR A 85 -8.07 -11.63 1.12
N VAL A 86 -7.93 -11.17 -0.13
CA VAL A 86 -7.42 -11.99 -1.25
C VAL A 86 -6.01 -12.52 -0.93
N ARG A 87 -5.13 -11.70 -0.36
CA ARG A 87 -3.81 -12.14 0.09
C ARG A 87 -3.88 -13.19 1.22
N GLY A 88 -4.82 -13.03 2.15
CA GLY A 88 -5.08 -14.04 3.19
C GLY A 88 -5.47 -15.39 2.58
N ILE A 89 -6.36 -15.40 1.59
CA ILE A 89 -6.76 -16.61 0.86
C ILE A 89 -5.56 -17.22 0.10
N HIS A 90 -4.82 -16.41 -0.64
CA HIS A 90 -3.61 -16.83 -1.35
C HIS A 90 -2.57 -17.43 -0.40
N ARG A 91 -2.41 -16.82 0.79
CA ARG A 91 -1.51 -17.33 1.82
C ARG A 91 -1.96 -18.69 2.36
N MET A 92 -3.26 -18.86 2.62
CA MET A 92 -3.80 -20.12 3.08
C MET A 92 -3.60 -21.24 2.04
N LEU A 93 -4.02 -20.99 0.80
CA LEU A 93 -3.91 -21.98 -0.29
C LEU A 93 -2.44 -22.29 -0.61
N GLY A 94 -1.60 -21.26 -0.73
CA GLY A 94 -0.17 -21.44 -0.97
C GLY A 94 0.54 -22.19 0.15
N SER A 95 0.15 -21.96 1.42
CA SER A 95 0.73 -22.68 2.55
C SER A 95 0.34 -24.14 2.59
N VAL A 96 -0.92 -24.49 2.24
CA VAL A 96 -1.33 -25.91 2.14
C VAL A 96 -0.47 -26.65 1.12
N VAL A 97 -0.36 -26.10 -0.09
CA VAL A 97 0.50 -26.72 -1.13
C VAL A 97 1.97 -26.69 -0.73
N GLY A 98 2.45 -25.63 -0.07
CA GLY A 98 3.83 -25.53 0.43
C GLY A 98 4.15 -26.56 1.53
N VAL A 99 3.19 -26.87 2.41
CA VAL A 99 3.34 -27.96 3.40
C VAL A 99 3.43 -29.33 2.71
N LEU A 100 2.66 -29.56 1.65
CA LEU A 100 2.79 -30.78 0.84
C LEU A 100 4.18 -30.88 0.20
N LEU A 101 4.68 -29.78 -0.37
CA LEU A 101 6.04 -29.73 -0.92
C LEU A 101 7.09 -30.00 0.17
N PHE A 102 6.95 -29.38 1.35
CA PHE A 102 7.82 -29.69 2.50
C PHE A 102 7.77 -31.15 2.88
N SER A 103 6.58 -31.79 2.91
CA SER A 103 6.44 -33.20 3.25
C SER A 103 7.17 -34.11 2.27
N ILE A 104 7.14 -33.78 0.98
CA ILE A 104 7.90 -34.49 -0.07
C ILE A 104 9.41 -34.38 0.19
N LEU A 105 9.89 -33.13 0.41
CA LEU A 105 11.31 -32.88 0.68
C LEU A 105 11.79 -33.60 1.97
N HIS A 106 10.94 -33.60 2.99
CA HIS A 106 11.20 -34.30 4.26
C HIS A 106 11.27 -35.82 4.07
N TYR A 107 10.37 -36.40 3.25
CA TYR A 107 10.38 -37.84 2.93
C TYR A 107 11.68 -38.29 2.27
N PHE A 108 12.28 -37.46 1.40
CA PHE A 108 13.56 -37.75 0.78
C PHE A 108 14.76 -37.55 1.71
N GLY A 109 14.56 -37.10 2.96
CA GLY A 109 15.62 -36.97 3.96
C GLY A 109 16.74 -36.03 3.55
N ILE A 110 16.42 -34.92 2.86
CA ILE A 110 17.40 -33.98 2.34
C ILE A 110 18.25 -33.37 3.46
N GLN A 111 19.59 -33.46 3.32
CA GLN A 111 20.57 -32.96 4.28
C GLN A 111 21.83 -32.43 3.56
N GLY A 112 22.65 -31.67 4.28
CA GLY A 112 23.91 -31.15 3.74
C GLY A 112 23.70 -30.33 2.46
N TRP A 113 24.42 -30.66 1.39
CA TRP A 113 24.36 -29.93 0.13
C TRP A 113 22.98 -29.99 -0.56
N THR A 114 22.26 -31.09 -0.45
CA THR A 114 20.91 -31.21 -1.03
C THR A 114 19.91 -30.31 -0.33
N LEU A 115 20.05 -30.09 0.97
CA LEU A 115 19.27 -29.13 1.72
C LEU A 115 19.56 -27.68 1.24
N LEU A 116 20.84 -27.32 1.06
CA LEU A 116 21.21 -26.00 0.56
C LEU A 116 20.65 -25.75 -0.84
N LEU A 117 20.73 -26.71 -1.73
CA LEU A 117 20.15 -26.63 -3.07
C LEU A 117 18.62 -26.47 -3.03
N ALA A 118 17.93 -27.22 -2.17
CA ALA A 118 16.49 -27.09 -1.99
C ALA A 118 16.09 -25.72 -1.45
N LEU A 119 16.82 -25.18 -0.46
CA LEU A 119 16.61 -23.84 0.07
C LEU A 119 16.84 -22.78 -1.02
N ALA A 120 17.93 -22.89 -1.78
CA ALA A 120 18.23 -21.96 -2.87
C ALA A 120 17.15 -21.98 -3.96
N ALA A 121 16.69 -23.18 -4.36
CA ALA A 121 15.63 -23.34 -5.34
C ALA A 121 14.28 -22.75 -4.84
N CYS A 122 13.91 -23.04 -3.60
CA CYS A 122 12.71 -22.46 -2.99
C CYS A 122 12.78 -20.93 -2.90
N GLN A 123 13.92 -20.38 -2.48
CA GLN A 123 14.11 -18.92 -2.41
C GLN A 123 14.04 -18.30 -3.82
N PHE A 124 14.71 -18.86 -4.78
CA PHE A 124 14.71 -18.38 -6.16
C PHE A 124 13.29 -18.36 -6.75
N CYS A 125 12.54 -19.45 -6.59
CA CYS A 125 11.14 -19.50 -7.04
C CYS A 125 10.27 -18.48 -6.29
N ALA A 126 10.42 -18.35 -4.97
CA ALA A 126 9.65 -17.39 -4.19
C ALA A 126 9.88 -15.95 -4.68
N GLU A 127 11.14 -15.54 -4.95
CA GLU A 127 11.46 -14.20 -5.43
C GLU A 127 10.93 -13.92 -6.85
N ILE A 128 10.96 -14.89 -7.76
CA ILE A 128 10.38 -14.72 -9.10
C ILE A 128 8.88 -14.43 -9.03
N PHE A 129 8.18 -15.11 -8.14
CA PHE A 129 6.72 -15.05 -8.10
C PHE A 129 6.17 -14.01 -7.12
N VAL A 130 6.96 -13.42 -6.22
CA VAL A 130 6.48 -12.48 -5.20
C VAL A 130 5.70 -11.29 -5.80
N ALA A 131 6.16 -10.77 -6.93
CA ALA A 131 5.51 -9.64 -7.60
C ALA A 131 4.37 -10.05 -8.54
N LYS A 132 4.36 -11.29 -9.05
CA LYS A 132 3.40 -11.75 -10.06
C LYS A 132 2.24 -12.53 -9.46
N ASN A 133 2.52 -13.43 -8.54
CA ASN A 133 1.50 -14.30 -7.94
C ASN A 133 1.90 -14.68 -6.51
N TYR A 134 1.28 -14.01 -5.55
CA TYR A 134 1.58 -14.21 -4.14
C TYR A 134 1.31 -15.65 -3.65
N ALA A 135 0.29 -16.34 -4.17
CA ALA A 135 0.00 -17.72 -3.79
C ALA A 135 1.16 -18.66 -4.17
N ILE A 136 1.71 -18.51 -5.38
CA ILE A 136 2.86 -19.30 -5.84
C ILE A 136 4.11 -18.97 -5.01
N CYS A 137 4.35 -17.69 -4.70
CA CYS A 137 5.42 -17.30 -3.79
C CYS A 137 5.31 -18.04 -2.44
N VAL A 138 4.11 -18.12 -1.88
CA VAL A 138 3.86 -18.80 -0.59
C VAL A 138 4.09 -20.31 -0.67
N ILE A 139 3.82 -20.97 -1.80
CA ILE A 139 4.12 -22.39 -2.02
C ILE A 139 5.60 -22.67 -1.75
N PHE A 140 6.50 -21.82 -2.21
CA PHE A 140 7.94 -22.02 -2.06
C PHE A 140 8.48 -21.43 -0.74
N SER A 141 7.93 -20.35 -0.25
CA SER A 141 8.38 -19.74 1.02
C SER A 141 7.97 -20.57 2.25
N THR A 142 6.94 -21.40 2.17
CA THR A 142 6.51 -22.26 3.27
C THR A 142 7.53 -23.39 3.55
N PRO A 143 7.94 -24.22 2.59
CA PRO A 143 8.99 -25.22 2.84
C PRO A 143 10.33 -24.57 3.17
N LEU A 144 10.69 -23.43 2.56
CA LEU A 144 11.88 -22.68 2.91
C LEU A 144 11.92 -22.36 4.42
N ALA A 145 10.83 -21.79 4.94
CA ALA A 145 10.71 -21.45 6.35
C ALA A 145 10.79 -22.68 7.27
N LEU A 146 10.15 -23.79 6.89
CA LEU A 146 10.15 -25.03 7.67
C LEU A 146 11.53 -25.70 7.67
N LEU A 147 12.21 -25.75 6.53
CA LEU A 147 13.54 -26.35 6.41
C LEU A 147 14.62 -25.55 7.18
N MET A 148 14.54 -24.22 7.20
CA MET A 148 15.45 -23.37 7.98
C MET A 148 15.24 -23.48 9.50
N GLY A 149 14.06 -23.91 9.95
CA GLY A 149 13.66 -23.88 11.36
C GLY A 149 13.92 -25.18 12.14
N ASN A 150 14.91 -26.00 11.81
CA ASN A 150 15.15 -27.34 12.42
C ASN A 150 13.99 -28.34 12.28
N SER A 151 12.97 -28.01 11.50
CA SER A 151 11.82 -28.90 11.31
C SER A 151 12.17 -30.14 10.48
N ALA A 152 13.31 -30.12 9.78
CA ALA A 152 13.83 -31.28 9.06
C ALA A 152 14.16 -32.48 9.98
N THR A 153 14.47 -32.21 11.25
CA THR A 153 14.82 -33.23 12.26
C THR A 153 13.68 -33.57 13.22
N ARG A 154 12.56 -32.86 13.13
CA ARG A 154 11.38 -33.09 13.99
C ARG A 154 10.40 -34.06 13.34
N PRO A 155 9.53 -34.73 14.14
CA PRO A 155 8.47 -35.53 13.59
C PRO A 155 7.57 -34.72 12.64
N LEU A 156 7.27 -35.28 11.47
CA LEU A 156 6.56 -34.58 10.39
C LEU A 156 5.17 -34.12 10.83
N TRP A 157 4.36 -34.98 11.42
CA TRP A 157 2.97 -34.69 11.71
C TRP A 157 2.76 -33.55 12.74
N PRO A 158 3.43 -33.55 13.92
CA PRO A 158 3.33 -32.43 14.85
C PRO A 158 3.78 -31.08 14.22
N THR A 159 4.82 -31.12 13.38
CA THR A 159 5.31 -29.93 12.67
C THR A 159 4.26 -29.36 11.72
N ILE A 160 3.58 -30.22 10.95
CA ILE A 160 2.49 -29.82 10.04
C ILE A 160 1.32 -29.23 10.83
N GLN A 161 0.88 -29.90 11.89
CA GLN A 161 -0.25 -29.44 12.70
C GLN A 161 0.03 -28.06 13.32
N ALA A 162 1.18 -27.88 13.95
CA ALA A 162 1.59 -26.60 14.53
C ALA A 162 1.61 -25.50 13.46
N ARG A 163 2.21 -25.78 12.30
CA ARG A 163 2.30 -24.82 11.20
C ARG A 163 0.95 -24.42 10.63
N CYS A 164 0.08 -25.39 10.39
CA CYS A 164 -1.28 -25.12 9.89
C CYS A 164 -2.09 -24.32 10.92
N GLY A 165 -1.99 -24.66 12.20
CA GLY A 165 -2.66 -23.92 13.28
C GLY A 165 -2.20 -22.47 13.39
N GLU A 166 -0.89 -22.22 13.37
CA GLU A 166 -0.30 -20.87 13.42
C GLU A 166 -0.72 -20.01 12.21
N ILE A 167 -0.67 -20.58 11.00
CA ILE A 167 -1.09 -19.89 9.78
C ILE A 167 -2.57 -19.55 9.83
N LEU A 168 -3.42 -20.53 10.16
CA LEU A 168 -4.86 -20.31 10.23
C LEU A 168 -5.22 -19.25 11.28
N LEU A 169 -4.66 -19.34 12.47
CA LEU A 169 -4.86 -18.36 13.54
C LEU A 169 -4.45 -16.95 13.08
N SER A 170 -3.26 -16.82 12.48
CA SER A 170 -2.75 -15.53 12.05
C SER A 170 -3.61 -14.91 10.93
N ILE A 171 -4.08 -15.71 9.98
CA ILE A 171 -4.97 -15.23 8.91
C ILE A 171 -6.32 -14.78 9.49
N LEU A 172 -6.90 -15.54 10.42
CA LEU A 172 -8.16 -15.17 11.08
C LEU A 172 -8.03 -13.86 11.85
N ILE A 173 -6.97 -13.70 12.65
CA ILE A 173 -6.71 -12.48 13.43
C ILE A 173 -6.44 -11.30 12.49
N ALA A 174 -5.57 -11.49 11.49
CA ALA A 174 -5.26 -10.42 10.54
C ALA A 174 -6.48 -9.97 9.75
N THR A 175 -7.33 -10.91 9.32
CA THR A 175 -8.60 -10.60 8.64
C THR A 175 -9.57 -9.88 9.57
N ALA A 176 -9.71 -10.32 10.81
CA ALA A 176 -10.55 -9.65 11.79
C ALA A 176 -10.08 -8.20 12.06
N VAL A 177 -8.78 -8.00 12.28
CA VAL A 177 -8.21 -6.65 12.45
C VAL A 177 -8.38 -5.81 11.19
N LEU A 178 -8.17 -6.40 10.01
CA LEU A 178 -8.32 -5.70 8.74
C LEU A 178 -9.72 -5.12 8.57
N TRP A 179 -10.77 -5.88 8.89
CA TRP A 179 -12.17 -5.50 8.70
C TRP A 179 -12.77 -4.71 9.86
N LEU A 180 -12.33 -4.93 11.09
CA LEU A 180 -12.93 -4.32 12.28
C LEU A 180 -12.20 -3.05 12.72
N TRP A 181 -10.85 -3.02 12.59
CA TRP A 181 -10.05 -1.91 13.08
C TRP A 181 -9.96 -0.77 12.08
N GLN A 182 -10.37 0.41 12.50
CA GLN A 182 -10.32 1.65 11.68
C GLN A 182 -10.98 1.54 10.30
N ARG A 183 -12.14 0.94 10.24
CA ARG A 183 -12.89 0.70 9.00
C ARG A 183 -13.15 1.98 8.19
N SER A 184 -13.32 3.14 8.83
CA SER A 184 -13.57 4.43 8.18
C SER A 184 -12.31 5.24 7.86
N ALA A 185 -11.12 4.73 8.20
CA ALA A 185 -9.86 5.45 7.96
C ALA A 185 -9.62 5.78 6.46
N PRO A 186 -9.90 4.90 5.48
CA PRO A 186 -9.73 5.24 4.06
C PRO A 186 -10.60 6.42 3.63
N VAL A 187 -11.84 6.49 4.09
CA VAL A 187 -12.77 7.60 3.79
C VAL A 187 -12.26 8.91 4.39
N ARG A 188 -11.83 8.90 5.66
CA ARG A 188 -11.25 10.09 6.32
C ARG A 188 -9.95 10.52 5.66
N ASN A 189 -9.12 9.57 5.24
CA ASN A 189 -7.87 9.85 4.53
C ASN A 189 -8.15 10.53 3.19
N GLN A 190 -9.13 10.05 2.40
CA GLN A 190 -9.51 10.66 1.13
C GLN A 190 -9.97 12.11 1.32
N ALA A 191 -10.87 12.38 2.26
CA ALA A 191 -11.32 13.73 2.56
C ALA A 191 -10.15 14.66 2.93
N ARG A 192 -9.21 14.18 3.75
CA ARG A 192 -8.02 14.93 4.15
C ARG A 192 -7.08 15.22 2.99
N LEU A 193 -6.88 14.25 2.09
CA LEU A 193 -6.00 14.43 0.95
C LEU A 193 -6.56 15.43 -0.05
N GLN A 194 -7.88 15.50 -0.24
CA GLN A 194 -8.51 16.55 -1.03
C GLN A 194 -8.27 17.95 -0.43
N VAL A 195 -8.43 18.11 0.88
CA VAL A 195 -8.12 19.39 1.55
C VAL A 195 -6.67 19.79 1.38
N ARG A 196 -5.73 18.84 1.53
CA ARG A 196 -4.30 19.11 1.38
C ARG A 196 -3.88 19.42 -0.05
N ALA A 197 -4.45 18.77 -1.04
CA ALA A 197 -4.21 19.13 -2.43
C ALA A 197 -4.64 20.58 -2.67
N MET A 198 -5.80 20.98 -2.12
CA MET A 198 -6.26 22.38 -2.19
C MET A 198 -5.34 23.36 -1.46
N GLU A 199 -4.85 23.01 -0.28
CA GLU A 199 -3.88 23.83 0.47
C GLU A 199 -2.56 24.00 -0.31
N SER A 200 -2.06 22.89 -0.90
CA SER A 200 -0.86 22.92 -1.74
C SER A 200 -1.06 23.76 -3.00
N MET A 201 -2.22 23.71 -3.66
CA MET A 201 -2.56 24.58 -4.78
C MET A 201 -2.59 26.04 -4.36
N ALA A 202 -3.23 26.36 -3.23
CA ALA A 202 -3.26 27.73 -2.70
C ALA A 202 -1.86 28.26 -2.35
N THR A 203 -1.01 27.42 -1.79
CA THR A 203 0.38 27.75 -1.47
C THR A 203 1.18 28.05 -2.73
N LEU A 204 1.13 27.17 -3.74
CA LEU A 204 1.83 27.38 -5.00
C LEU A 204 1.32 28.63 -5.71
N LEU A 205 -0.01 28.79 -5.81
CA LEU A 205 -0.63 29.97 -6.42
C LEU A 205 -0.19 31.27 -5.72
N GLY A 206 -0.17 31.29 -4.38
CA GLY A 206 0.32 32.44 -3.62
C GLY A 206 1.77 32.78 -3.92
N LEU A 207 2.63 31.80 -4.10
CA LEU A 207 4.04 32.02 -4.44
C LEU A 207 4.23 32.52 -5.87
N LEU A 208 3.38 32.15 -6.82
CA LEU A 208 3.44 32.60 -8.23
C LEU A 208 3.07 34.06 -8.42
N PHE A 209 2.47 34.76 -7.43
CA PHE A 209 2.24 36.19 -7.49
C PHE A 209 3.53 37.03 -7.49
N VAL A 210 4.60 36.47 -6.90
CA VAL A 210 5.86 37.24 -6.69
C VAL A 210 7.11 36.50 -7.20
N ASN A 211 6.99 35.25 -7.57
CA ASN A 211 8.11 34.40 -7.99
C ASN A 211 7.89 33.81 -9.37
N THR A 212 8.99 33.46 -10.04
CA THR A 212 8.95 32.62 -11.24
C THR A 212 8.66 31.13 -10.85
N PRO A 213 8.06 30.33 -11.72
CA PRO A 213 7.83 28.92 -11.47
C PRO A 213 9.08 28.12 -11.07
N ASP A 214 10.25 28.42 -11.63
CA ASP A 214 11.49 27.73 -11.25
C ASP A 214 12.00 28.08 -9.86
N ALA A 215 11.73 29.27 -9.38
CA ALA A 215 12.08 29.69 -8.02
C ALA A 215 11.24 28.94 -6.95
N VAL A 216 10.08 28.38 -7.32
CA VAL A 216 9.15 27.70 -6.40
C VAL A 216 9.06 26.19 -6.63
N LEU A 217 10.13 25.58 -7.12
CA LEU A 217 10.19 24.17 -7.47
C LEU A 217 9.78 23.23 -6.32
N SER A 218 10.08 23.59 -5.06
CA SER A 218 9.66 22.80 -3.89
C SER A 218 8.14 22.71 -3.75
N ALA A 219 7.43 23.85 -3.91
CA ALA A 219 5.97 23.89 -3.84
C ALA A 219 5.31 23.12 -5.01
N ARG A 220 5.91 23.17 -6.20
CA ARG A 220 5.48 22.38 -7.37
C ARG A 220 5.59 20.88 -7.09
N ARG A 221 6.70 20.42 -6.49
CA ARG A 221 6.92 19.00 -6.09
C ARG A 221 5.94 18.56 -5.03
N ASP A 222 5.68 19.41 -4.05
CA ASP A 222 4.74 19.11 -2.97
C ASP A 222 3.32 18.98 -3.52
N LEU A 223 2.88 19.90 -4.39
CA LEU A 223 1.58 19.81 -5.04
C LEU A 223 1.42 18.51 -5.85
N GLN A 224 2.39 18.20 -6.72
CA GLN A 224 2.33 16.95 -7.49
C GLN A 224 2.25 15.71 -6.59
N TYR A 225 3.00 15.69 -5.48
CA TYR A 225 2.94 14.60 -4.52
C TYR A 225 1.57 14.47 -3.86
N GLU A 226 0.92 15.58 -3.49
CA GLU A 226 -0.42 15.58 -2.89
C GLU A 226 -1.48 15.12 -3.90
N LEU A 227 -1.42 15.57 -5.16
CA LEU A 227 -2.31 15.12 -6.24
C LEU A 227 -2.19 13.61 -6.49
N LEU A 228 -0.95 13.10 -6.58
CA LEU A 228 -0.70 11.66 -6.74
C LEU A 228 -1.17 10.84 -5.53
N SER A 229 -1.02 11.40 -4.32
CA SER A 229 -1.46 10.75 -3.08
C SER A 229 -2.99 10.68 -3.01
N GLU A 230 -3.67 11.76 -3.36
CA GLU A 230 -5.13 11.83 -3.42
C GLU A 230 -5.70 10.86 -4.46
N ARG A 231 -5.10 10.81 -5.65
CA ARG A 231 -5.51 9.87 -6.69
C ARG A 231 -5.35 8.40 -6.27
N ARG A 232 -4.22 8.05 -5.65
CA ARG A 232 -4.01 6.67 -5.16
C ARG A 232 -5.01 6.30 -4.07
N ALA A 233 -5.35 7.24 -3.20
CA ALA A 233 -6.31 7.01 -2.14
C ALA A 233 -7.73 6.75 -2.68
N ILE A 234 -8.17 7.52 -3.69
CA ILE A 234 -9.49 7.28 -4.29
C ILE A 234 -9.53 5.98 -5.11
N GLN A 235 -8.43 5.60 -5.78
CA GLN A 235 -8.30 4.31 -6.47
C GLN A 235 -8.38 3.14 -5.48
N SER A 236 -7.68 3.23 -4.34
CA SER A 236 -7.75 2.24 -3.27
C SER A 236 -9.17 2.17 -2.68
N LEU A 237 -9.79 3.32 -2.41
CA LEU A 237 -11.16 3.38 -1.91
C LEU A 237 -12.18 2.77 -2.89
N ALA A 238 -11.97 2.93 -4.20
CA ALA A 238 -12.85 2.39 -5.24
C ALA A 238 -12.90 0.86 -5.24
N VAL A 239 -11.81 0.20 -4.89
CA VAL A 239 -11.74 -1.26 -4.77
C VAL A 239 -12.47 -1.75 -3.53
N ASP A 240 -12.35 -1.03 -2.41
CA ASP A 240 -12.89 -1.45 -1.11
C ASP A 240 -14.33 -1.00 -0.88
N ASN A 241 -14.69 0.20 -1.34
CA ASN A 241 -16.00 0.82 -1.11
C ASN A 241 -16.40 1.75 -2.26
N PRO A 242 -16.89 1.20 -3.37
CA PRO A 242 -17.28 1.98 -4.55
C PRO A 242 -18.40 2.99 -4.27
N ASP A 243 -19.29 2.72 -3.31
CA ASP A 243 -20.35 3.66 -2.96
C ASP A 243 -19.81 4.90 -2.24
N ALA A 244 -18.80 4.74 -1.39
CA ALA A 244 -18.14 5.86 -0.75
C ALA A 244 -17.40 6.76 -1.74
N VAL A 245 -16.90 6.21 -2.86
CA VAL A 245 -16.20 7.00 -3.89
C VAL A 245 -17.13 8.02 -4.54
N ARG A 246 -18.40 7.70 -4.75
CA ARG A 246 -19.37 8.58 -5.43
C ARG A 246 -19.46 9.96 -4.78
N GLN A 247 -19.37 10.03 -3.46
CA GLN A 247 -19.40 11.31 -2.72
C GLN A 247 -18.16 12.19 -2.93
N PHE A 248 -17.02 11.58 -3.30
CA PHE A 248 -15.74 12.29 -3.52
C PHE A 248 -15.44 12.55 -4.98
N TRP A 249 -16.17 11.91 -5.92
CA TRP A 249 -15.78 11.83 -7.32
C TRP A 249 -15.76 13.18 -8.02
N ALA A 250 -16.81 13.96 -7.90
CA ALA A 250 -16.89 15.29 -8.52
C ALA A 250 -15.75 16.19 -8.05
N ARG A 251 -15.51 16.21 -6.73
CA ARG A 251 -14.44 16.97 -6.13
C ARG A 251 -13.05 16.44 -6.52
N HIS A 252 -12.89 15.12 -6.63
CA HIS A 252 -11.65 14.50 -7.12
C HIS A 252 -11.28 15.03 -8.51
N ILE A 253 -12.22 14.96 -9.45
CA ILE A 253 -12.01 15.46 -10.82
C ILE A 253 -11.62 16.93 -10.80
N ALA A 254 -12.35 17.77 -10.09
CA ALA A 254 -12.10 19.20 -10.01
C ALA A 254 -10.70 19.51 -9.40
N VAL A 255 -10.32 18.81 -8.33
CA VAL A 255 -9.01 18.96 -7.68
C VAL A 255 -7.88 18.53 -8.61
N GLN A 256 -8.02 17.38 -9.28
CA GLN A 256 -7.01 16.89 -10.22
C GLN A 256 -6.85 17.86 -11.41
N HIS A 257 -7.96 18.28 -12.01
CA HIS A 257 -7.95 19.22 -13.14
C HIS A 257 -7.25 20.54 -12.77
N ALA A 258 -7.69 21.22 -11.69
CA ALA A 258 -7.13 22.47 -11.25
C ALA A 258 -5.65 22.36 -10.86
N GLY A 259 -5.28 21.27 -10.17
CA GLY A 259 -3.91 21.03 -9.75
C GLY A 259 -2.95 20.84 -10.92
N TYR A 260 -3.33 20.04 -11.91
CA TYR A 260 -2.49 19.85 -13.10
C TYR A 260 -2.52 21.03 -14.04
N PHE A 261 -3.61 21.76 -14.14
CA PHE A 261 -3.65 23.05 -14.86
C PHE A 261 -2.63 24.04 -14.30
N LEU A 262 -2.52 24.11 -12.96
CA LEU A 262 -1.52 24.95 -12.28
C LEU A 262 -0.08 24.47 -12.52
N LEU A 263 0.17 23.16 -12.50
CA LEU A 263 1.48 22.58 -12.79
C LEU A 263 1.88 22.75 -14.26
N ASP A 264 0.94 22.62 -15.18
CA ASP A 264 1.16 22.80 -16.61
C ASP A 264 1.58 24.26 -16.91
N PHE A 265 0.88 25.23 -16.33
CA PHE A 265 1.31 26.64 -16.40
C PHE A 265 2.76 26.82 -15.94
N CYS A 266 3.15 26.21 -14.83
CA CYS A 266 4.51 26.29 -14.32
C CYS A 266 5.55 25.64 -15.24
N THR A 267 5.16 24.63 -16.00
CA THR A 267 6.05 23.92 -16.91
C THR A 267 6.21 24.67 -18.24
N THR A 268 5.15 25.31 -18.71
CA THR A 268 5.16 26.08 -19.96
C THR A 268 5.79 27.46 -19.84
N HIS A 269 5.86 28.00 -18.61
CA HIS A 269 6.38 29.35 -18.35
C HIS A 269 7.42 29.37 -17.20
N PRO A 270 8.52 28.60 -17.28
CA PRO A 270 9.43 28.39 -16.16
C PRO A 270 10.12 29.69 -15.66
N ASP A 271 10.51 30.57 -16.58
CA ASP A 271 11.46 31.65 -16.33
C ASP A 271 10.80 33.03 -16.11
N ARG A 272 9.48 33.14 -16.23
CA ARG A 272 8.78 34.40 -16.09
C ARG A 272 7.70 34.38 -15.03
N THR A 273 7.45 35.50 -14.42
CA THR A 273 6.29 35.70 -13.54
C THR A 273 4.98 35.68 -14.33
N ALA A 274 3.92 35.17 -13.68
CA ALA A 274 2.60 35.15 -14.28
C ALA A 274 2.04 36.58 -14.48
N THR A 275 1.41 36.81 -15.62
CA THR A 275 0.64 38.02 -15.87
C THR A 275 -0.63 38.05 -15.04
N ARG A 276 -1.22 39.23 -14.84
CA ARG A 276 -2.48 39.37 -14.09
C ARG A 276 -3.61 38.55 -14.69
N ALA A 277 -3.74 38.49 -15.98
CA ALA A 277 -4.77 37.72 -16.67
C ALA A 277 -4.59 36.19 -16.46
N GLU A 278 -3.35 35.70 -16.47
CA GLU A 278 -3.00 34.33 -16.18
C GLU A 278 -3.31 33.97 -14.71
N LEU A 279 -2.89 34.83 -13.77
CA LEU A 279 -3.21 34.66 -12.36
C LEU A 279 -4.73 34.61 -12.11
N ASP A 280 -5.50 35.50 -12.73
CA ASP A 280 -6.95 35.51 -12.64
C ASP A 280 -7.57 34.19 -13.18
N SER A 281 -6.98 33.62 -14.25
CA SER A 281 -7.40 32.32 -14.79
C SER A 281 -7.07 31.19 -13.81
N LEU A 282 -5.85 31.10 -13.31
CA LEU A 282 -5.43 30.11 -12.33
C LEU A 282 -6.28 30.17 -11.03
N VAL A 283 -6.56 31.38 -10.55
CA VAL A 283 -7.43 31.62 -9.39
C VAL A 283 -8.85 31.11 -9.63
N ARG A 284 -9.42 31.33 -10.82
CA ARG A 284 -10.76 30.83 -11.16
C ARG A 284 -10.83 29.33 -11.10
N GLU A 285 -9.85 28.63 -11.70
CA GLU A 285 -9.79 27.15 -11.69
C GLU A 285 -9.68 26.59 -10.28
N VAL A 286 -8.78 27.14 -9.46
CA VAL A 286 -8.62 26.70 -8.06
C VAL A 286 -9.87 26.99 -7.24
N ARG A 287 -10.54 28.13 -7.47
CA ARG A 287 -11.82 28.44 -6.79
C ARG A 287 -12.95 27.51 -7.23
N ALA A 288 -13.05 27.18 -8.52
CA ALA A 288 -14.02 26.23 -9.02
C ALA A 288 -13.84 24.83 -8.37
N ALA A 289 -12.59 24.36 -8.26
CA ALA A 289 -12.30 23.11 -7.58
C ALA A 289 -12.60 23.13 -6.07
N ARG A 290 -12.58 24.31 -5.44
CA ARG A 290 -12.97 24.45 -4.03
C ARG A 290 -14.48 24.42 -3.83
N ALA A 291 -15.24 24.85 -4.81
CA ALA A 291 -16.72 24.88 -4.76
C ALA A 291 -17.38 23.55 -5.11
N ALA A 292 -16.67 22.64 -5.82
CA ALA A 292 -17.07 21.27 -6.13
C ALA A 292 -16.93 20.36 -4.90
#